data_285b8621abd8575de8d87b70b81f13ab
#
_entry.id   285b8621abd8575de8d87b70b81f13ab
#
_cell.length_a   1.000
_cell.length_b   1.000
_cell.length_c   1.000
_cell.angle_alpha   90.00
_cell.angle_beta   90.00
_cell.angle_gamma   90.00
#
_symmetry.space_group_name_H-M   'P 1'
#
loop_
_entity.id
_entity.type
_entity.pdbx_description
1 polymer ?
#
loop_
_entity_poly.entity_id
_entity_poly.type
_entity_poly.pdbx_seq_one_letter_code
_entity_poly.pdbx_strand_id
1 'polypeptide(L)'
;MGSINLTPQEEDEAYIYAMQLSHSSVVPMVLKAAIDLDVFEIIAKAGEGAYLSSTEIASQISTKNIQAPVMLDRMLRFLASQNVLSCNLCVLDDIGRVVERLYGLAPVCKFFIKNEEGVSMAPLVQICQDKVFMESWYYLKDAVVDGGVPFDKAHGINVFEYLGKDLRLNKAFNKAMSNPSTLTMKKILELYKGFEGLNSLVDVGGGIGATSNMIVSKYPSVKAINFDLPHVIANAPKYPGVDHVGGDMFVMVPKGDAIFMKWILHDWSDEHCARALMNCYKALPSNGKMIIVESIIPEFPETNHASNSVFRGDCFMFALCPGGKDRTEKELQDLSMKAGFVGFKLVCCAFNSWIIELSKNI
;
A
#
# COMPACT_ATOMS: atom_id res chain seq x y z
N MET A 1 15.53 -4.78 -38.32
CA MET A 1 15.60 -4.84 -36.83
C MET A 1 16.80 -4.00 -36.44
N GLY A 2 16.63 -2.87 -35.73
CA GLY A 2 17.75 -2.11 -35.19
C GLY A 2 18.51 -2.96 -34.20
N SER A 3 19.77 -3.27 -34.48
CA SER A 3 20.67 -3.93 -33.54
C SER A 3 21.00 -2.92 -32.45
N ILE A 4 20.78 -3.29 -31.18
CA ILE A 4 21.31 -2.54 -30.04
C ILE A 4 22.82 -2.84 -30.02
N ASN A 5 23.64 -1.84 -30.34
CA ASN A 5 25.09 -1.98 -30.30
C ASN A 5 25.57 -1.67 -28.89
N LEU A 6 26.06 -2.67 -28.20
CA LEU A 6 26.63 -2.58 -26.85
C LEU A 6 28.14 -2.80 -26.91
N THR A 7 28.86 -2.17 -26.02
CA THR A 7 30.22 -2.58 -25.69
C THR A 7 30.21 -3.92 -24.98
N PRO A 8 31.29 -4.69 -24.92
CA PRO A 8 31.33 -5.97 -24.18
C PRO A 8 30.91 -5.84 -22.72
N GLN A 9 31.29 -4.75 -22.06
CA GLN A 9 30.89 -4.50 -20.66
C GLN A 9 29.39 -4.23 -20.52
N GLU A 10 28.81 -3.41 -21.41
CA GLU A 10 27.37 -3.12 -21.43
C GLU A 10 26.55 -4.40 -21.73
N GLU A 11 27.09 -5.29 -22.58
CA GLU A 11 26.45 -6.58 -22.87
C GLU A 11 26.43 -7.50 -21.63
N ASP A 12 27.53 -7.59 -20.90
CA ASP A 12 27.61 -8.36 -19.66
C ASP A 12 26.63 -7.81 -18.60
N GLU A 13 26.63 -6.49 -18.39
CA GLU A 13 25.72 -5.83 -17.44
C GLU A 13 24.25 -6.04 -17.83
N ALA A 14 23.92 -5.89 -19.10
CA ALA A 14 22.58 -6.11 -19.63
C ALA A 14 22.12 -7.58 -19.47
N TYR A 15 23.03 -8.55 -19.70
CA TYR A 15 22.75 -9.95 -19.48
C TYR A 15 22.46 -10.26 -18.00
N ILE A 16 23.28 -9.77 -17.08
CA ILE A 16 23.10 -9.93 -15.64
C ILE A 16 21.74 -9.31 -15.22
N TYR A 17 21.42 -8.13 -15.71
CA TYR A 17 20.15 -7.48 -15.42
C TYR A 17 18.94 -8.25 -15.98
N ALA A 18 19.04 -8.80 -17.19
CA ALA A 18 18.01 -9.66 -17.77
C ALA A 18 17.78 -10.93 -16.94
N MET A 19 18.85 -11.55 -16.42
CA MET A 19 18.75 -12.68 -15.49
C MET A 19 18.05 -12.28 -14.18
N GLN A 20 18.39 -11.12 -13.64
CA GLN A 20 17.74 -10.58 -12.44
C GLN A 20 16.24 -10.34 -12.65
N LEU A 21 15.84 -9.74 -13.78
CA LEU A 21 14.43 -9.53 -14.15
C LEU A 21 13.67 -10.85 -14.28
N SER A 22 14.30 -11.87 -14.90
CA SER A 22 13.69 -13.20 -15.05
C SER A 22 13.39 -13.90 -13.73
N HIS A 23 14.11 -13.54 -12.67
CA HIS A 23 13.92 -14.09 -11.31
C HIS A 23 13.24 -13.11 -10.34
N SER A 24 12.64 -12.01 -10.82
CA SER A 24 12.10 -10.93 -9.98
C SER A 24 11.03 -11.39 -8.99
N SER A 25 10.27 -12.43 -9.32
CA SER A 25 9.25 -13.02 -8.43
C SER A 25 9.82 -13.66 -7.15
N VAL A 26 11.13 -13.96 -7.12
CA VAL A 26 11.78 -14.58 -5.95
C VAL A 26 11.78 -13.63 -4.74
N VAL A 27 12.00 -12.33 -4.95
CA VAL A 27 12.08 -11.33 -3.87
C VAL A 27 10.83 -11.31 -3.00
N PRO A 28 9.62 -11.06 -3.54
CA PRO A 28 8.42 -10.99 -2.72
C PRO A 28 8.03 -12.34 -2.11
N MET A 29 8.35 -13.46 -2.77
CA MET A 29 8.05 -14.79 -2.23
C MET A 29 8.95 -15.17 -1.06
N VAL A 30 10.25 -14.85 -1.11
CA VAL A 30 11.17 -15.07 0.01
C VAL A 30 10.85 -14.12 1.17
N LEU A 31 10.50 -12.86 0.87
CA LEU A 31 10.05 -11.90 1.88
C LEU A 31 8.79 -12.38 2.60
N LYS A 32 7.79 -12.86 1.84
CA LYS A 32 6.58 -13.46 2.41
C LYS A 32 6.89 -14.65 3.31
N ALA A 33 7.74 -15.55 2.86
CA ALA A 33 8.12 -16.72 3.64
C ALA A 33 8.84 -16.34 4.94
N ALA A 34 9.71 -15.32 4.93
CA ALA A 34 10.36 -14.81 6.14
C ALA A 34 9.34 -14.17 7.11
N ILE A 35 8.34 -13.46 6.59
CA ILE A 35 7.22 -12.92 7.39
C ILE A 35 6.39 -14.06 8.00
N ASP A 36 6.02 -15.07 7.21
CA ASP A 36 5.22 -16.21 7.67
C ASP A 36 5.94 -17.06 8.73
N LEU A 37 7.27 -17.01 8.74
CA LEU A 37 8.13 -17.66 9.74
C LEU A 37 8.48 -16.74 10.93
N ASP A 38 7.88 -15.54 11.03
CA ASP A 38 8.15 -14.53 12.06
C ASP A 38 9.65 -14.14 12.19
N VAL A 39 10.46 -14.27 11.13
CA VAL A 39 11.91 -14.02 11.17
C VAL A 39 12.23 -12.62 11.68
N PHE A 40 11.56 -11.60 11.18
CA PHE A 40 11.81 -10.20 11.59
C PHE A 40 11.44 -9.96 13.06
N GLU A 41 10.34 -10.55 13.53
CA GLU A 41 9.91 -10.47 14.94
C GLU A 41 10.89 -11.22 15.86
N ILE A 42 11.45 -12.34 15.42
CA ILE A 42 12.46 -13.10 16.16
C ILE A 42 13.72 -12.25 16.36
N ILE A 43 14.24 -11.64 15.28
CA ILE A 43 15.43 -10.78 15.37
C ILE A 43 15.14 -9.54 16.23
N ALA A 44 13.97 -8.91 16.07
CA ALA A 44 13.56 -7.73 16.84
C ALA A 44 13.50 -8.03 18.36
N LYS A 45 13.00 -9.21 18.76
CA LYS A 45 12.93 -9.62 20.15
C LYS A 45 14.30 -9.83 20.80
N ALA A 46 15.34 -10.09 20.03
CA ALA A 46 16.70 -10.21 20.54
C ALA A 46 17.31 -8.85 20.99
N GLY A 47 16.64 -7.74 20.64
CA GLY A 47 17.02 -6.39 21.05
C GLY A 47 17.47 -5.48 19.91
N GLU A 48 17.63 -4.20 20.20
CA GLU A 48 18.08 -3.21 19.21
C GLU A 48 19.52 -3.52 18.76
N GLY A 49 19.74 -3.55 17.44
CA GLY A 49 21.03 -3.84 16.85
C GLY A 49 21.48 -5.30 16.96
N ALA A 50 20.59 -6.21 17.40
CA ALA A 50 20.92 -7.64 17.52
C ALA A 50 21.16 -8.29 16.15
N TYR A 51 22.08 -9.26 16.18
CA TYR A 51 22.40 -10.14 15.07
C TYR A 51 22.27 -11.59 15.53
N LEU A 52 21.53 -12.38 14.77
CA LEU A 52 21.32 -13.81 15.03
C LEU A 52 21.79 -14.67 13.86
N SER A 53 22.30 -15.83 14.17
CA SER A 53 22.59 -16.87 13.17
C SER A 53 21.30 -17.54 12.67
N SER A 54 21.38 -18.18 11.53
CA SER A 54 20.25 -18.98 11.01
C SER A 54 19.86 -20.12 11.96
N THR A 55 20.80 -20.64 12.73
CA THR A 55 20.57 -21.67 13.75
C THR A 55 19.77 -21.13 14.94
N GLU A 56 20.14 -19.96 15.46
CA GLU A 56 19.42 -19.29 16.54
C GLU A 56 17.99 -18.90 16.13
N ILE A 57 17.80 -18.41 14.88
CA ILE A 57 16.47 -18.11 14.34
C ILE A 57 15.66 -19.40 14.20
N ALA A 58 16.24 -20.48 13.63
CA ALA A 58 15.56 -21.76 13.46
C ALA A 58 15.11 -22.38 14.77
N SER A 59 15.88 -22.18 15.84
CA SER A 59 15.52 -22.69 17.18
C SER A 59 14.26 -22.08 17.76
N GLN A 60 13.85 -20.90 17.27
CA GLN A 60 12.65 -20.18 17.69
C GLN A 60 11.44 -20.42 16.77
N ILE A 61 11.65 -21.11 15.65
CA ILE A 61 10.58 -21.51 14.72
C ILE A 61 10.11 -22.91 15.10
N SER A 62 8.78 -23.12 15.13
CA SER A 62 8.23 -24.46 15.39
C SER A 62 8.45 -25.38 14.19
N THR A 63 9.59 -26.06 14.17
CA THR A 63 9.97 -26.98 13.09
C THR A 63 10.62 -28.25 13.61
N LYS A 64 10.37 -29.36 12.91
CA LYS A 64 11.08 -30.64 13.10
C LYS A 64 12.14 -30.89 12.02
N ASN A 65 12.32 -29.94 11.12
CA ASN A 65 13.26 -30.07 10.00
C ASN A 65 14.69 -29.76 10.47
N ILE A 66 15.54 -30.76 10.53
CA ILE A 66 16.98 -30.64 10.92
C ILE A 66 17.74 -29.73 9.94
N GLN A 67 17.27 -29.61 8.68
CA GLN A 67 17.88 -28.74 7.66
C GLN A 67 17.35 -27.29 7.70
N ALA A 68 16.46 -26.95 8.62
CA ALA A 68 15.89 -25.61 8.70
C ALA A 68 16.94 -24.49 8.78
N PRO A 69 18.02 -24.57 9.58
CA PRO A 69 19.06 -23.57 9.61
C PRO A 69 19.72 -23.32 8.24
N VAL A 70 20.02 -24.40 7.51
CA VAL A 70 20.66 -24.31 6.18
C VAL A 70 19.73 -23.70 5.15
N MET A 71 18.44 -24.04 5.20
CA MET A 71 17.42 -23.45 4.30
C MET A 71 17.19 -21.99 4.63
N LEU A 72 17.12 -21.65 5.91
CA LEU A 72 17.01 -20.27 6.38
C LEU A 72 18.23 -19.44 5.94
N ASP A 73 19.46 -19.90 6.14
CA ASP A 73 20.65 -19.17 5.71
C ASP A 73 20.59 -18.76 4.23
N ARG A 74 20.06 -19.62 3.36
CA ARG A 74 19.87 -19.30 1.95
C ARG A 74 18.88 -18.16 1.73
N MET A 75 17.75 -18.16 2.45
CA MET A 75 16.75 -17.09 2.38
C MET A 75 17.29 -15.78 2.97
N LEU A 76 17.93 -15.84 4.12
CA LEU A 76 18.44 -14.67 4.82
C LEU A 76 19.58 -13.99 4.05
N ARG A 77 20.49 -14.75 3.45
CA ARG A 77 21.52 -14.21 2.54
C ARG A 77 20.90 -13.47 1.37
N PHE A 78 19.85 -14.06 0.78
CA PHE A 78 19.15 -13.43 -0.33
C PHE A 78 18.48 -12.13 0.12
N LEU A 79 17.78 -12.11 1.25
CA LEU A 79 17.17 -10.89 1.79
C LEU A 79 18.22 -9.83 2.16
N ALA A 80 19.39 -10.24 2.64
CA ALA A 80 20.50 -9.33 2.89
C ALA A 80 21.04 -8.70 1.58
N SER A 81 21.13 -9.48 0.49
CA SER A 81 21.52 -8.96 -0.82
C SER A 81 20.47 -7.98 -1.42
N GLN A 82 19.25 -7.98 -0.89
CA GLN A 82 18.18 -7.05 -1.24
C GLN A 82 18.01 -5.86 -0.26
N ASN A 83 19.00 -5.68 0.66
CA ASN A 83 18.94 -4.65 1.71
C ASN A 83 17.71 -4.74 2.64
N VAL A 84 17.12 -5.94 2.75
CA VAL A 84 16.03 -6.20 3.71
C VAL A 84 16.61 -6.59 5.07
N LEU A 85 17.72 -7.32 5.09
CA LEU A 85 18.50 -7.62 6.28
C LEU A 85 19.90 -7.05 6.14
N SER A 86 20.58 -6.82 7.24
CA SER A 86 22.04 -6.67 7.32
C SER A 86 22.68 -8.02 7.61
N CYS A 87 23.92 -8.21 7.18
CA CYS A 87 24.66 -9.45 7.40
C CYS A 87 26.09 -9.15 7.86
N ASN A 88 26.49 -9.78 8.97
CA ASN A 88 27.86 -9.80 9.47
C ASN A 88 28.45 -11.20 9.34
N LEU A 89 29.77 -11.27 9.15
CA LEU A 89 30.51 -12.54 9.12
C LEU A 89 31.16 -12.74 10.46
N CYS A 90 30.93 -13.89 11.09
CA CYS A 90 31.67 -14.35 12.26
C CYS A 90 32.78 -15.31 11.82
N VAL A 91 34.03 -14.94 12.09
CA VAL A 91 35.19 -15.80 11.81
C VAL A 91 35.44 -16.63 13.07
N LEU A 92 35.24 -17.93 12.98
CA LEU A 92 35.30 -18.85 14.14
C LEU A 92 36.49 -19.82 14.11
N ASP A 93 37.34 -19.81 13.07
CA ASP A 93 38.50 -20.68 13.03
C ASP A 93 39.84 -19.95 12.93
N ASP A 94 40.90 -20.59 13.45
CA ASP A 94 42.27 -20.06 13.50
C ASP A 94 42.93 -19.88 12.12
N ILE A 95 42.26 -20.31 11.06
CA ILE A 95 42.71 -20.20 9.66
C ILE A 95 41.85 -19.21 8.81
N GLY A 96 41.03 -18.40 9.47
CA GLY A 96 40.28 -17.28 8.83
C GLY A 96 39.11 -17.71 7.95
N ARG A 97 38.62 -18.96 8.10
CA ARG A 97 37.39 -19.36 7.40
C ARG A 97 36.15 -18.75 8.05
N VAL A 98 35.28 -18.18 7.22
CA VAL A 98 33.95 -17.73 7.66
C VAL A 98 33.14 -18.96 8.02
N VAL A 99 32.79 -19.10 9.28
CA VAL A 99 32.09 -20.27 9.79
C VAL A 99 30.58 -19.97 9.90
N GLU A 100 30.21 -18.74 10.21
CA GLU A 100 28.80 -18.38 10.42
C GLU A 100 28.47 -16.97 9.93
N ARG A 101 27.23 -16.81 9.44
CA ARG A 101 26.63 -15.50 9.13
C ARG A 101 25.65 -15.13 10.20
N LEU A 102 25.70 -13.87 10.62
CA LEU A 102 24.78 -13.28 11.56
C LEU A 102 23.93 -12.25 10.83
N TYR A 103 22.62 -12.30 11.03
CA TYR A 103 21.65 -11.47 10.35
C TYR A 103 20.99 -10.49 11.32
N GLY A 104 20.99 -9.21 10.96
CA GLY A 104 20.33 -8.13 11.68
C GLY A 104 19.26 -7.46 10.82
N LEU A 105 18.45 -6.65 11.45
CA LEU A 105 17.39 -5.89 10.77
C LEU A 105 17.97 -4.69 10.01
N ALA A 106 17.62 -4.55 8.73
CA ALA A 106 17.83 -3.30 8.00
C ALA A 106 16.68 -2.31 8.25
N PRO A 107 16.84 -0.99 7.96
CA PRO A 107 15.83 0.02 8.28
C PRO A 107 14.42 -0.27 7.75
N VAL A 108 14.30 -0.94 6.60
CA VAL A 108 13.01 -1.32 6.01
C VAL A 108 12.21 -2.27 6.89
N CYS A 109 12.86 -3.09 7.70
CA CYS A 109 12.22 -4.05 8.60
C CYS A 109 11.33 -3.37 9.66
N LYS A 110 11.59 -2.09 9.99
CA LYS A 110 10.70 -1.29 10.83
C LYS A 110 9.23 -1.36 10.38
N PHE A 111 8.99 -1.48 9.08
CA PHE A 111 7.65 -1.55 8.53
C PHE A 111 7.08 -2.97 8.45
N PHE A 112 7.89 -4.00 8.56
CA PHE A 112 7.43 -5.41 8.57
C PHE A 112 7.21 -5.95 9.97
N ILE A 113 7.79 -5.33 11.00
CA ILE A 113 7.62 -5.66 12.41
C ILE A 113 6.40 -4.90 12.95
N LYS A 114 5.61 -5.56 13.80
CA LYS A 114 4.47 -4.92 14.45
C LYS A 114 4.95 -3.82 15.41
N ASN A 115 4.39 -2.63 15.25
CA ASN A 115 4.57 -1.56 16.22
C ASN A 115 3.80 -1.83 17.52
N GLU A 116 3.83 -0.89 18.48
CA GLU A 116 3.12 -0.98 19.77
C GLU A 116 1.60 -1.20 19.63
N GLU A 117 1.01 -0.79 18.52
CA GLU A 117 -0.42 -0.99 18.21
C GLU A 117 -0.68 -2.29 17.43
N GLY A 118 0.34 -3.10 17.17
CA GLY A 118 0.24 -4.33 16.40
C GLY A 118 0.13 -4.13 14.88
N VAL A 119 0.48 -2.93 14.38
CA VAL A 119 0.37 -2.55 12.97
C VAL A 119 1.69 -2.74 12.25
N SER A 120 1.67 -3.33 11.05
CA SER A 120 2.83 -3.47 10.15
C SER A 120 2.39 -3.62 8.69
N MET A 121 3.35 -3.53 7.76
CA MET A 121 3.12 -3.80 6.33
C MET A 121 3.10 -5.31 5.99
N ALA A 122 3.40 -6.20 6.95
CA ALA A 122 3.44 -7.64 6.72
C ALA A 122 2.16 -8.20 6.09
N PRO A 123 0.93 -7.83 6.53
CA PRO A 123 -0.30 -8.28 5.89
C PRO A 123 -0.42 -7.85 4.43
N LEU A 124 0.11 -6.70 4.05
CA LEU A 124 0.11 -6.27 2.65
C LEU A 124 1.00 -7.17 1.78
N VAL A 125 2.19 -7.53 2.27
CA VAL A 125 3.06 -8.49 1.56
C VAL A 125 2.35 -9.83 1.41
N GLN A 126 1.70 -10.31 2.47
CA GLN A 126 1.01 -11.61 2.47
C GLN A 126 -0.14 -11.65 1.47
N ILE A 127 -0.97 -10.60 1.39
CA ILE A 127 -2.13 -10.57 0.49
C ILE A 127 -1.69 -10.43 -0.98
N CYS A 128 -0.72 -9.55 -1.27
CA CYS A 128 -0.20 -9.38 -2.63
C CYS A 128 0.40 -10.68 -3.19
N GLN A 129 0.89 -11.56 -2.32
CA GLN A 129 1.43 -12.88 -2.69
C GLN A 129 0.46 -14.03 -2.39
N ASP A 130 -0.82 -13.75 -2.07
CA ASP A 130 -1.85 -14.79 -2.00
C ASP A 130 -2.13 -15.35 -3.40
N LYS A 131 -2.38 -16.66 -3.47
CA LYS A 131 -2.59 -17.36 -4.76
C LYS A 131 -3.71 -16.72 -5.59
N VAL A 132 -4.78 -16.27 -4.94
CA VAL A 132 -5.93 -15.64 -5.60
C VAL A 132 -5.50 -14.36 -6.32
N PHE A 133 -4.73 -13.48 -5.67
CA PHE A 133 -4.24 -12.27 -6.30
C PHE A 133 -3.16 -12.56 -7.36
N MET A 134 -2.26 -13.51 -7.05
CA MET A 134 -1.19 -13.89 -7.97
C MET A 134 -1.71 -14.48 -9.29
N GLU A 135 -2.86 -15.15 -9.28
CA GLU A 135 -3.46 -15.73 -10.47
C GLU A 135 -3.84 -14.67 -11.50
N SER A 136 -4.26 -13.48 -11.08
CA SER A 136 -4.61 -12.37 -11.97
C SER A 136 -3.47 -11.96 -12.91
N TRP A 137 -2.20 -12.06 -12.46
CA TRP A 137 -1.05 -11.68 -13.27
C TRP A 137 -0.86 -12.50 -14.54
N TYR A 138 -1.36 -13.72 -14.58
CA TYR A 138 -1.30 -14.57 -15.79
C TYR A 138 -2.23 -14.08 -16.89
N TYR A 139 -3.23 -13.25 -16.58
CA TYR A 139 -4.23 -12.73 -17.50
C TYR A 139 -3.96 -11.30 -17.99
N LEU A 140 -2.80 -10.70 -17.66
CA LEU A 140 -2.44 -9.35 -18.14
C LEU A 140 -2.44 -9.26 -19.67
N LYS A 141 -1.83 -10.25 -20.33
CA LYS A 141 -1.81 -10.32 -21.80
C LYS A 141 -3.24 -10.37 -22.38
N ASP A 142 -4.09 -11.21 -21.79
CA ASP A 142 -5.45 -11.41 -22.27
C ASP A 142 -6.32 -10.15 -22.05
N ALA A 143 -6.06 -9.41 -20.96
CA ALA A 143 -6.70 -8.12 -20.73
C ALA A 143 -6.29 -7.06 -21.77
N VAL A 144 -5.03 -7.04 -22.18
CA VAL A 144 -4.55 -6.11 -23.23
C VAL A 144 -5.13 -6.48 -24.60
N VAL A 145 -5.25 -7.76 -24.93
CA VAL A 145 -5.71 -8.23 -26.25
C VAL A 145 -7.23 -8.16 -26.38
N ASP A 146 -7.95 -8.61 -25.36
CA ASP A 146 -9.40 -8.83 -25.42
C ASP A 146 -10.18 -7.81 -24.58
N GLY A 147 -9.49 -6.95 -23.84
CA GLY A 147 -10.12 -6.08 -22.84
C GLY A 147 -10.50 -6.81 -21.55
N GLY A 148 -11.12 -6.06 -20.62
CA GLY A 148 -11.54 -6.58 -19.32
C GLY A 148 -10.48 -6.50 -18.24
N VAL A 149 -10.84 -6.96 -17.03
CA VAL A 149 -9.99 -6.92 -15.86
C VAL A 149 -9.30 -8.28 -15.67
N PRO A 150 -7.98 -8.33 -15.46
CA PRO A 150 -7.25 -9.58 -15.25
C PRO A 150 -7.85 -10.45 -14.13
N PHE A 151 -8.22 -9.85 -13.00
CA PHE A 151 -8.85 -10.58 -11.89
C PHE A 151 -10.17 -11.24 -12.31
N ASP A 152 -11.03 -10.50 -13.02
CA ASP A 152 -12.31 -11.02 -13.49
C ASP A 152 -12.13 -12.17 -14.49
N LYS A 153 -11.09 -12.08 -15.33
CA LYS A 153 -10.74 -13.16 -16.25
C LYS A 153 -10.25 -14.42 -15.51
N ALA A 154 -9.50 -14.24 -14.43
CA ALA A 154 -9.00 -15.36 -13.61
C ALA A 154 -10.12 -16.06 -12.84
N HIS A 155 -11.08 -15.29 -12.30
CA HIS A 155 -12.02 -15.79 -11.28
C HIS A 155 -13.50 -15.72 -11.69
N GLY A 156 -13.83 -15.11 -12.83
CA GLY A 156 -15.21 -15.00 -13.34
C GLY A 156 -16.09 -13.96 -12.62
N ILE A 157 -15.57 -13.27 -11.61
CA ILE A 157 -16.24 -12.22 -10.83
C ILE A 157 -15.23 -11.16 -10.41
N ASN A 158 -15.70 -9.94 -10.10
CA ASN A 158 -14.80 -8.88 -9.64
C ASN A 158 -14.24 -9.13 -8.23
N VAL A 159 -13.14 -8.46 -7.92
CA VAL A 159 -12.40 -8.66 -6.67
C VAL A 159 -13.25 -8.44 -5.42
N PHE A 160 -14.11 -7.42 -5.38
CA PHE A 160 -14.94 -7.11 -4.22
C PHE A 160 -16.04 -8.16 -4.01
N GLU A 161 -16.63 -8.66 -5.09
CA GLU A 161 -17.58 -9.76 -5.04
C GLU A 161 -16.93 -11.07 -4.59
N TYR A 162 -15.70 -11.33 -5.05
CA TYR A 162 -14.91 -12.48 -4.60
C TYR A 162 -14.61 -12.42 -3.11
N LEU A 163 -14.15 -11.27 -2.62
CA LEU A 163 -13.92 -11.02 -1.20
C LEU A 163 -15.17 -11.23 -0.36
N GLY A 164 -16.36 -10.89 -0.88
CA GLY A 164 -17.64 -11.16 -0.21
C GLY A 164 -17.95 -12.65 -0.04
N LYS A 165 -17.38 -13.52 -0.90
CA LYS A 165 -17.57 -14.98 -0.88
C LYS A 165 -16.48 -15.74 -0.12
N ASP A 166 -15.25 -15.24 -0.06
CA ASP A 166 -14.11 -15.82 0.68
C ASP A 166 -13.82 -15.03 1.97
N LEU A 167 -14.36 -15.50 3.10
CA LEU A 167 -14.19 -14.85 4.41
C LEU A 167 -12.73 -14.82 4.88
N ARG A 168 -11.91 -15.82 4.53
CA ARG A 168 -10.46 -15.85 4.86
C ARG A 168 -9.76 -14.70 4.13
N LEU A 169 -9.99 -14.61 2.84
CA LEU A 169 -9.37 -13.59 1.99
C LEU A 169 -9.86 -12.19 2.36
N ASN A 170 -11.17 -12.04 2.61
CA ASN A 170 -11.75 -10.77 3.08
C ASN A 170 -11.07 -10.26 4.34
N LYS A 171 -10.92 -11.12 5.37
CA LYS A 171 -10.25 -10.74 6.62
C LYS A 171 -8.79 -10.35 6.39
N ALA A 172 -8.07 -11.10 5.54
CA ALA A 172 -6.68 -10.80 5.20
C ALA A 172 -6.57 -9.48 4.43
N PHE A 173 -7.46 -9.24 3.45
CA PHE A 173 -7.52 -8.02 2.67
C PHE A 173 -7.82 -6.80 3.54
N ASN A 174 -8.84 -6.86 4.39
CA ASN A 174 -9.17 -5.76 5.28
C ASN A 174 -8.00 -5.38 6.20
N LYS A 175 -7.25 -6.37 6.72
CA LYS A 175 -6.06 -6.11 7.51
C LYS A 175 -4.92 -5.51 6.67
N ALA A 176 -4.74 -6.01 5.46
CA ALA A 176 -3.73 -5.52 4.52
C ALA A 176 -3.98 -4.07 4.08
N MET A 177 -5.25 -3.64 4.00
CA MET A 177 -5.61 -2.26 3.65
C MET A 177 -5.57 -1.32 4.87
N SER A 178 -6.04 -1.80 6.04
CA SER A 178 -6.08 -0.96 7.25
C SER A 178 -4.69 -0.62 7.81
N ASN A 179 -3.73 -1.54 7.73
CA ASN A 179 -2.42 -1.32 8.33
C ASN A 179 -1.60 -0.20 7.63
N PRO A 180 -1.39 -0.24 6.29
CA PRO A 180 -0.75 0.87 5.57
C PRO A 180 -1.50 2.18 5.76
N SER A 181 -2.85 2.12 5.76
CA SER A 181 -3.69 3.28 6.01
C SER A 181 -3.40 3.93 7.36
N THR A 182 -3.30 3.14 8.43
CA THR A 182 -2.96 3.62 9.76
C THR A 182 -1.57 4.25 9.82
N LEU A 183 -0.55 3.60 9.22
CA LEU A 183 0.82 4.13 9.18
C LEU A 183 0.88 5.46 8.42
N THR A 184 0.22 5.53 7.27
CA THR A 184 0.18 6.74 6.44
C THR A 184 -0.59 7.86 7.13
N MET A 185 -1.75 7.55 7.76
CA MET A 185 -2.52 8.56 8.49
C MET A 185 -1.77 9.14 9.69
N LYS A 186 -1.01 8.34 10.43
CA LYS A 186 -0.12 8.86 11.49
C LYS A 186 0.83 9.91 10.92
N LYS A 187 1.48 9.60 9.79
CA LYS A 187 2.41 10.52 9.15
C LYS A 187 1.71 11.76 8.59
N ILE A 188 0.54 11.61 7.99
CA ILE A 188 -0.30 12.73 7.54
C ILE A 188 -0.64 13.64 8.72
N LEU A 189 -1.09 13.10 9.83
CA LEU A 189 -1.46 13.88 11.01
C LEU A 189 -0.27 14.61 11.64
N GLU A 190 0.97 14.15 11.47
CA GLU A 190 2.18 14.88 11.87
C GLU A 190 2.44 16.09 10.96
N LEU A 191 2.32 15.92 9.65
CA LEU A 191 2.75 16.89 8.63
C LEU A 191 1.65 17.88 8.25
N TYR A 192 0.43 17.40 8.12
CA TYR A 192 -0.71 18.16 7.61
C TYR A 192 -1.52 18.79 8.74
N LYS A 193 -1.71 20.10 8.66
CA LYS A 193 -2.43 20.92 9.66
C LYS A 193 -3.83 21.36 9.19
N GLY A 194 -4.23 20.99 7.98
CA GLY A 194 -5.47 21.48 7.39
C GLY A 194 -6.76 20.93 8.01
N PHE A 195 -6.67 20.08 9.04
CA PHE A 195 -7.82 19.69 9.86
C PHE A 195 -8.09 20.67 11.01
N GLU A 196 -7.13 21.55 11.32
CA GLU A 196 -7.29 22.57 12.37
C GLU A 196 -8.40 23.55 12.01
N GLY A 197 -9.25 23.86 12.99
CA GLY A 197 -10.35 24.83 12.82
C GLY A 197 -11.57 24.34 12.05
N LEU A 198 -11.59 23.06 11.62
CA LEU A 198 -12.81 22.46 11.07
C LEU A 198 -13.83 22.15 12.18
N ASN A 199 -15.13 22.34 11.88
CA ASN A 199 -16.21 21.88 12.76
C ASN A 199 -16.73 20.51 12.34
N SER A 200 -16.77 20.24 11.03
CA SER A 200 -17.25 18.97 10.48
C SER A 200 -16.40 18.47 9.33
N LEU A 201 -16.25 17.14 9.25
CA LEU A 201 -15.52 16.42 8.22
C LEU A 201 -16.35 15.25 7.72
N VAL A 202 -16.42 15.05 6.41
CA VAL A 202 -16.98 13.83 5.82
C VAL A 202 -15.85 13.01 5.20
N ASP A 203 -15.66 11.80 5.70
CA ASP A 203 -14.67 10.83 5.20
C ASP A 203 -15.39 9.90 4.21
N VAL A 204 -15.17 10.14 2.92
CA VAL A 204 -15.84 9.44 1.81
C VAL A 204 -15.04 8.20 1.42
N GLY A 205 -15.68 7.03 1.49
CA GLY A 205 -14.98 5.76 1.36
C GLY A 205 -14.14 5.43 2.59
N GLY A 206 -14.58 5.90 3.78
CA GLY A 206 -13.81 5.78 5.01
C GLY A 206 -13.81 4.38 5.64
N GLY A 207 -14.43 3.38 4.98
CA GLY A 207 -14.47 2.00 5.45
C GLY A 207 -15.18 1.90 6.81
N ILE A 208 -14.55 1.25 7.76
CA ILE A 208 -15.06 1.12 9.13
C ILE A 208 -14.78 2.34 10.02
N GLY A 209 -14.27 3.46 9.47
CA GLY A 209 -14.10 4.72 10.19
C GLY A 209 -12.81 4.86 10.99
N ALA A 210 -11.82 4.01 10.78
CA ALA A 210 -10.54 4.08 11.50
C ALA A 210 -9.81 5.41 11.23
N THR A 211 -9.79 5.89 10.00
CA THR A 211 -9.21 7.18 9.62
C THR A 211 -9.93 8.35 10.28
N SER A 212 -11.26 8.37 10.21
CA SER A 212 -12.11 9.36 10.90
C SER A 212 -11.81 9.41 12.39
N ASN A 213 -11.72 8.23 13.05
CA ASN A 213 -11.37 8.15 14.48
C ASN A 213 -9.98 8.73 14.79
N MET A 214 -8.97 8.49 13.95
CA MET A 214 -7.63 9.07 14.13
C MET A 214 -7.67 10.61 14.02
N ILE A 215 -8.45 11.15 13.08
CA ILE A 215 -8.60 12.60 12.90
C ILE A 215 -9.27 13.22 14.11
N VAL A 216 -10.43 12.70 14.56
CA VAL A 216 -11.16 13.28 15.71
C VAL A 216 -10.40 13.08 17.04
N SER A 217 -9.63 12.01 17.17
CA SER A 217 -8.76 11.81 18.34
C SER A 217 -7.71 12.90 18.47
N LYS A 218 -7.17 13.38 17.35
CA LYS A 218 -6.20 14.48 17.33
C LYS A 218 -6.86 15.86 17.38
N TYR A 219 -8.03 16.02 16.77
CA TYR A 219 -8.80 17.25 16.67
C TYR A 219 -10.20 17.05 17.25
N PRO A 220 -10.36 17.05 18.58
CA PRO A 220 -11.62 16.70 19.25
C PRO A 220 -12.79 17.65 18.99
N SER A 221 -12.54 18.85 18.45
CA SER A 221 -13.56 19.80 18.01
C SER A 221 -14.24 19.38 16.69
N VAL A 222 -13.60 18.52 15.90
CA VAL A 222 -14.11 18.06 14.62
C VAL A 222 -15.14 16.95 14.85
N LYS A 223 -16.34 17.11 14.26
CA LYS A 223 -17.31 16.03 14.15
C LYS A 223 -17.13 15.35 12.80
N ALA A 224 -16.83 14.06 12.81
CA ALA A 224 -16.63 13.32 11.57
C ALA A 224 -17.87 12.51 11.18
N ILE A 225 -18.19 12.50 9.91
CA ILE A 225 -19.10 11.55 9.28
C ILE A 225 -18.24 10.57 8.49
N ASN A 226 -18.23 9.31 8.91
CA ASN A 226 -17.68 8.22 8.12
C ASN A 226 -18.74 7.73 7.14
N PHE A 227 -18.53 7.95 5.85
CA PHE A 227 -19.48 7.65 4.79
C PHE A 227 -18.96 6.56 3.86
N ASP A 228 -19.67 5.43 3.83
CA ASP A 228 -19.34 4.28 2.99
C ASP A 228 -20.61 3.49 2.65
N LEU A 229 -20.49 2.43 1.87
CA LEU A 229 -21.60 1.57 1.51
C LEU A 229 -22.32 0.99 2.75
N PRO A 230 -23.65 0.84 2.72
CA PRO A 230 -24.42 0.42 3.91
C PRO A 230 -23.93 -0.88 4.56
N HIS A 231 -23.47 -1.86 3.75
CA HIS A 231 -22.96 -3.13 4.25
C HIS A 231 -21.60 -3.00 4.93
N VAL A 232 -20.77 -2.01 4.55
CA VAL A 232 -19.50 -1.68 5.20
C VAL A 232 -19.76 -1.02 6.54
N ILE A 233 -20.64 -0.02 6.55
CA ILE A 233 -21.03 0.73 7.76
C ILE A 233 -21.70 -0.17 8.83
N ALA A 234 -22.45 -1.18 8.41
CA ALA A 234 -23.11 -2.11 9.33
C ALA A 234 -22.12 -2.85 10.26
N ASN A 235 -20.87 -2.98 9.86
CA ASN A 235 -19.80 -3.62 10.62
C ASN A 235 -18.83 -2.64 11.29
N ALA A 236 -19.07 -1.33 11.17
CA ALA A 236 -18.18 -0.32 11.72
C ALA A 236 -18.30 -0.23 13.25
N PRO A 237 -17.18 -0.24 14.00
CA PRO A 237 -17.19 -0.06 15.44
C PRO A 237 -17.56 1.38 15.79
N LYS A 238 -18.20 1.58 16.94
CA LYS A 238 -18.52 2.93 17.42
C LYS A 238 -17.25 3.67 17.86
N TYR A 239 -17.07 4.86 17.33
CA TYR A 239 -16.01 5.78 17.75
C TYR A 239 -16.59 7.09 18.29
N PRO A 240 -16.09 7.62 19.43
CA PRO A 240 -16.50 8.91 19.93
C PRO A 240 -16.22 10.03 18.89
N GLY A 241 -17.22 10.84 18.58
CA GLY A 241 -17.09 11.95 17.62
C GLY A 241 -17.15 11.54 16.14
N VAL A 242 -17.47 10.28 15.84
CA VAL A 242 -17.67 9.76 14.48
C VAL A 242 -19.07 9.20 14.32
N ASP A 243 -19.80 9.75 13.38
CA ASP A 243 -21.12 9.26 12.94
C ASP A 243 -20.94 8.39 11.69
N HIS A 244 -21.47 7.18 11.68
CA HIS A 244 -21.43 6.28 10.53
C HIS A 244 -22.69 6.45 9.68
N VAL A 245 -22.51 6.79 8.40
CA VAL A 245 -23.60 7.01 7.43
C VAL A 245 -23.40 6.10 6.23
N GLY A 246 -24.41 5.25 5.96
CA GLY A 246 -24.41 4.38 4.78
C GLY A 246 -24.98 5.10 3.55
N GLY A 247 -24.29 4.98 2.41
CA GLY A 247 -24.75 5.54 1.14
C GLY A 247 -23.79 5.23 -0.02
N ASP A 248 -24.11 5.79 -1.18
CA ASP A 248 -23.32 5.64 -2.39
C ASP A 248 -22.78 7.02 -2.82
N MET A 249 -21.47 7.17 -2.86
CA MET A 249 -20.80 8.42 -3.24
C MET A 249 -21.10 8.86 -4.68
N PHE A 250 -21.50 7.93 -5.54
CA PHE A 250 -21.90 8.23 -6.91
C PHE A 250 -23.34 8.79 -7.01
N VAL A 251 -24.12 8.67 -5.94
CA VAL A 251 -25.48 9.21 -5.84
C VAL A 251 -25.47 10.54 -5.09
N MET A 252 -24.91 10.54 -3.86
CA MET A 252 -24.82 11.75 -3.03
C MET A 252 -23.74 11.58 -1.96
N VAL A 253 -23.26 12.71 -1.44
CA VAL A 253 -22.33 12.78 -0.30
C VAL A 253 -22.96 13.68 0.78
N PRO A 254 -22.85 13.30 2.07
CA PRO A 254 -23.30 14.15 3.18
C PRO A 254 -22.59 15.50 3.22
N LYS A 255 -23.26 16.54 3.73
CA LYS A 255 -22.69 17.89 3.86
C LYS A 255 -21.68 17.96 5.01
N GLY A 256 -20.61 18.72 4.81
CA GLY A 256 -19.59 19.01 5.82
C GLY A 256 -18.76 20.23 5.43
N ASP A 257 -18.04 20.83 6.39
CA ASP A 257 -17.12 21.94 6.13
C ASP A 257 -15.93 21.54 5.30
N ALA A 258 -15.50 20.27 5.49
CA ALA A 258 -14.51 19.63 4.65
C ALA A 258 -14.94 18.21 4.27
N ILE A 259 -14.48 17.76 3.11
CA ILE A 259 -14.60 16.37 2.66
C ILE A 259 -13.19 15.79 2.55
N PHE A 260 -13.01 14.61 3.11
CA PHE A 260 -11.79 13.85 3.04
C PHE A 260 -12.00 12.60 2.20
N MET A 261 -11.04 12.26 1.36
CA MET A 261 -11.07 11.07 0.51
C MET A 261 -9.64 10.55 0.36
N LYS A 262 -9.40 9.32 0.81
CA LYS A 262 -8.06 8.75 0.81
C LYS A 262 -8.04 7.40 0.13
N TRP A 263 -7.23 7.28 -0.96
CA TRP A 263 -7.05 6.05 -1.73
C TRP A 263 -8.39 5.51 -2.24
N ILE A 264 -9.14 6.37 -2.90
CA ILE A 264 -10.46 6.05 -3.47
C ILE A 264 -10.47 6.30 -4.98
N LEU A 265 -9.87 7.43 -5.43
CA LEU A 265 -9.97 7.78 -6.85
C LEU A 265 -9.23 6.79 -7.75
N HIS A 266 -8.17 6.17 -7.23
CA HIS A 266 -7.41 5.19 -8.00
C HIS A 266 -8.17 3.89 -8.29
N ASP A 267 -9.22 3.56 -7.54
CA ASP A 267 -10.04 2.37 -7.78
C ASP A 267 -11.00 2.52 -8.97
N TRP A 268 -11.19 3.73 -9.47
CA TRP A 268 -12.29 4.07 -10.36
C TRP A 268 -11.85 4.72 -11.66
N SER A 269 -12.67 4.52 -12.71
CA SER A 269 -12.49 5.21 -14.00
C SER A 269 -12.67 6.73 -13.86
N ASP A 270 -12.16 7.50 -14.83
CA ASP A 270 -12.26 8.97 -14.84
C ASP A 270 -13.72 9.45 -14.79
N GLU A 271 -14.64 8.73 -15.41
CA GLU A 271 -16.07 9.07 -15.37
C GLU A 271 -16.65 8.92 -13.97
N HIS A 272 -16.34 7.83 -13.28
CA HIS A 272 -16.75 7.61 -11.89
C HIS A 272 -16.11 8.62 -10.95
N CYS A 273 -14.82 8.89 -11.10
CA CYS A 273 -14.10 9.90 -10.31
C CYS A 273 -14.73 11.28 -10.48
N ALA A 274 -15.01 11.71 -11.72
CA ALA A 274 -15.66 13.00 -11.97
C ALA A 274 -17.05 13.11 -11.29
N ARG A 275 -17.82 12.01 -11.30
CA ARG A 275 -19.14 11.95 -10.63
C ARG A 275 -19.02 12.06 -9.11
N ALA A 276 -18.11 11.30 -8.50
CA ALA A 276 -17.86 11.35 -7.06
C ALA A 276 -17.37 12.74 -6.63
N LEU A 277 -16.39 13.31 -7.33
CA LEU A 277 -15.88 14.66 -7.07
C LEU A 277 -16.96 15.74 -7.22
N MET A 278 -17.85 15.63 -8.21
CA MET A 278 -18.98 16.55 -8.38
C MET A 278 -19.98 16.47 -7.21
N ASN A 279 -20.23 15.27 -6.67
CA ASN A 279 -21.09 15.12 -5.50
C ASN A 279 -20.41 15.67 -4.24
N CYS A 280 -19.10 15.50 -4.10
CA CYS A 280 -18.31 16.15 -3.05
C CYS A 280 -18.37 17.69 -3.17
N TYR A 281 -18.19 18.21 -4.38
CA TYR A 281 -18.33 19.64 -4.64
C TYR A 281 -19.69 20.20 -4.20
N LYS A 282 -20.79 19.52 -4.55
CA LYS A 282 -22.15 19.93 -4.15
C LYS A 282 -22.36 19.88 -2.62
N ALA A 283 -21.73 18.95 -1.94
CA ALA A 283 -21.86 18.76 -0.49
C ALA A 283 -21.10 19.81 0.34
N LEU A 284 -20.08 20.45 -0.23
CA LEU A 284 -19.28 21.49 0.43
C LEU A 284 -19.99 22.85 0.43
N PRO A 285 -19.83 23.66 1.50
CA PRO A 285 -20.19 25.09 1.47
C PRO A 285 -19.24 25.87 0.55
N SER A 286 -19.53 27.15 0.30
CA SER A 286 -18.73 27.99 -0.60
C SER A 286 -17.27 28.16 -0.13
N ASN A 287 -17.04 28.17 1.17
CA ASN A 287 -15.71 28.27 1.80
C ASN A 287 -15.16 26.90 2.23
N GLY A 288 -15.85 25.81 1.90
CA GLY A 288 -15.39 24.44 2.21
C GLY A 288 -14.28 23.99 1.31
N LYS A 289 -13.55 22.98 1.77
CA LYS A 289 -12.47 22.35 1.02
C LYS A 289 -12.61 20.84 0.94
N MET A 290 -12.10 20.28 -0.14
CA MET A 290 -11.88 18.83 -0.24
C MET A 290 -10.41 18.52 -0.03
N ILE A 291 -10.15 17.47 0.73
CA ILE A 291 -8.81 16.96 1.04
C ILE A 291 -8.72 15.57 0.43
N ILE A 292 -7.88 15.42 -0.58
CA ILE A 292 -7.64 14.14 -1.24
C ILE A 292 -6.27 13.62 -0.81
N VAL A 293 -6.16 12.32 -0.59
CA VAL A 293 -4.89 11.63 -0.37
C VAL A 293 -4.75 10.54 -1.42
N GLU A 294 -3.83 10.73 -2.35
CA GLU A 294 -3.56 9.79 -3.44
C GLU A 294 -2.06 9.70 -3.74
N SER A 295 -1.67 8.59 -4.35
CA SER A 295 -0.38 8.51 -5.04
C SER A 295 -0.44 9.33 -6.33
N ILE A 296 0.67 9.97 -6.68
CA ILE A 296 0.79 10.68 -7.97
C ILE A 296 1.83 9.97 -8.81
N ILE A 297 1.41 9.50 -9.98
CA ILE A 297 2.30 8.88 -10.95
C ILE A 297 3.07 9.98 -11.70
N PRO A 298 4.40 9.92 -11.80
CA PRO A 298 5.15 10.93 -12.54
C PRO A 298 4.88 10.82 -14.05
N GLU A 299 4.84 11.97 -14.73
CA GLU A 299 4.67 12.04 -16.20
C GLU A 299 5.79 11.27 -16.94
N PHE A 300 6.99 11.30 -16.41
CA PHE A 300 8.12 10.58 -16.95
C PHE A 300 8.57 9.45 -16.01
N PRO A 301 8.74 8.21 -16.51
CA PRO A 301 9.15 7.08 -15.67
C PRO A 301 10.57 7.27 -15.12
N GLU A 302 10.68 7.45 -13.83
CA GLU A 302 11.95 7.49 -13.12
C GLU A 302 12.28 6.13 -12.51
N THR A 303 13.58 5.86 -12.28
CA THR A 303 14.06 4.56 -11.74
C THR A 303 14.29 4.57 -10.23
N ASN A 304 13.82 5.59 -9.51
CA ASN A 304 13.92 5.67 -8.05
C ASN A 304 12.83 4.85 -7.32
N HIS A 305 12.99 4.63 -6.01
CA HIS A 305 12.05 3.85 -5.22
C HIS A 305 10.64 4.44 -5.16
N ALA A 306 10.49 5.76 -5.11
CA ALA A 306 9.20 6.42 -5.05
C ALA A 306 8.40 6.17 -6.33
N SER A 307 9.01 6.45 -7.48
CA SER A 307 8.41 6.21 -8.80
C SER A 307 8.08 4.74 -9.03
N ASN A 308 9.03 3.83 -8.75
CA ASN A 308 8.80 2.39 -8.87
C ASN A 308 7.66 1.88 -7.98
N SER A 309 7.49 2.46 -6.79
CA SER A 309 6.40 2.08 -5.88
C SER A 309 5.04 2.44 -6.46
N VAL A 310 4.89 3.65 -7.04
CA VAL A 310 3.62 4.10 -7.63
C VAL A 310 3.30 3.29 -8.89
N PHE A 311 4.25 3.09 -9.80
CA PHE A 311 4.02 2.26 -10.99
C PHE A 311 3.61 0.83 -10.66
N ARG A 312 4.14 0.25 -9.58
CA ARG A 312 3.70 -1.07 -9.10
C ARG A 312 2.27 -1.02 -8.57
N GLY A 313 1.90 0.03 -7.82
CA GLY A 313 0.53 0.27 -7.37
C GLY A 313 -0.44 0.39 -8.55
N ASP A 314 -0.09 1.17 -9.56
CA ASP A 314 -0.88 1.33 -10.78
C ASP A 314 -1.09 -0.01 -11.53
N CYS A 315 -0.06 -0.85 -11.61
CA CYS A 315 -0.22 -2.19 -12.16
C CYS A 315 -1.17 -3.07 -11.32
N PHE A 316 -1.21 -2.90 -9.99
CA PHE A 316 -2.20 -3.57 -9.15
C PHE A 316 -3.62 -3.06 -9.45
N MET A 317 -3.81 -1.75 -9.63
CA MET A 317 -5.11 -1.19 -10.02
C MET A 317 -5.54 -1.75 -11.38
N PHE A 318 -4.65 -1.79 -12.36
CA PHE A 318 -4.92 -2.42 -13.66
C PHE A 318 -5.33 -3.89 -13.53
N ALA A 319 -4.68 -4.65 -12.63
CA ALA A 319 -4.96 -6.07 -12.47
C ALA A 319 -6.29 -6.36 -11.74
N LEU A 320 -6.77 -5.45 -10.88
CA LEU A 320 -7.86 -5.71 -9.94
C LEU A 320 -9.11 -4.86 -10.17
N CYS A 321 -8.96 -3.61 -10.64
CA CYS A 321 -10.02 -2.61 -10.60
C CYS A 321 -10.48 -2.21 -12.02
N PRO A 322 -11.78 -2.24 -12.32
CA PRO A 322 -12.28 -1.86 -13.65
C PRO A 322 -12.06 -0.37 -13.93
N GLY A 323 -11.07 -0.04 -14.79
CA GLY A 323 -10.72 1.34 -15.14
C GLY A 323 -10.00 2.10 -14.02
N GLY A 324 -9.63 1.40 -12.94
CA GLY A 324 -8.79 1.98 -11.88
C GLY A 324 -7.38 2.25 -12.37
N LYS A 325 -6.78 3.34 -11.91
CA LYS A 325 -5.40 3.74 -12.22
C LYS A 325 -4.89 4.79 -11.23
N ASP A 326 -3.61 4.77 -10.95
CA ASP A 326 -2.95 5.95 -10.40
C ASP A 326 -2.86 7.05 -11.46
N ARG A 327 -2.92 8.31 -11.04
CA ARG A 327 -3.02 9.46 -11.96
C ARG A 327 -1.84 10.39 -11.79
N THR A 328 -1.49 11.09 -12.87
CA THR A 328 -0.56 12.22 -12.81
C THR A 328 -1.19 13.41 -12.09
N GLU A 329 -0.37 14.36 -11.64
CA GLU A 329 -0.86 15.61 -11.04
C GLU A 329 -1.83 16.32 -11.97
N LYS A 330 -1.48 16.39 -13.26
CA LYS A 330 -2.30 17.02 -14.29
C LYS A 330 -3.65 16.33 -14.46
N GLU A 331 -3.69 15.00 -14.51
CA GLU A 331 -4.96 14.25 -14.61
C GLU A 331 -5.85 14.48 -13.39
N LEU A 332 -5.30 14.51 -12.17
CA LEU A 332 -6.06 14.82 -10.94
C LEU A 332 -6.58 16.26 -10.95
N GLN A 333 -5.78 17.22 -11.43
CA GLN A 333 -6.18 18.60 -11.59
C GLN A 333 -7.33 18.72 -12.61
N ASP A 334 -7.19 18.11 -13.77
CA ASP A 334 -8.22 18.14 -14.83
C ASP A 334 -9.54 17.52 -14.36
N LEU A 335 -9.49 16.40 -13.62
CA LEU A 335 -10.69 15.80 -13.00
C LEU A 335 -11.35 16.72 -11.97
N SER A 336 -10.54 17.37 -11.14
CA SER A 336 -11.03 18.31 -10.12
C SER A 336 -11.70 19.52 -10.76
N MET A 337 -11.12 20.07 -11.81
CA MET A 337 -11.70 21.18 -12.57
C MET A 337 -13.01 20.79 -13.26
N LYS A 338 -13.08 19.60 -13.86
CA LYS A 338 -14.34 19.07 -14.45
C LYS A 338 -15.46 18.92 -13.42
N ALA A 339 -15.12 18.66 -12.15
CA ALA A 339 -16.07 18.57 -11.06
C ALA A 339 -16.53 19.94 -10.51
N GLY A 340 -15.88 21.04 -10.93
CA GLY A 340 -16.22 22.42 -10.56
C GLY A 340 -15.27 23.09 -9.57
N PHE A 341 -14.24 22.39 -9.09
CA PHE A 341 -13.21 23.02 -8.24
C PHE A 341 -12.32 23.96 -9.06
N VAL A 342 -11.95 25.09 -8.48
CA VAL A 342 -11.07 26.07 -9.14
C VAL A 342 -9.68 26.12 -8.50
N GLY A 343 -9.56 25.80 -7.20
CA GLY A 343 -8.29 25.67 -6.52
C GLY A 343 -7.83 24.21 -6.48
N PHE A 344 -6.57 23.97 -6.84
CA PHE A 344 -5.87 22.70 -6.71
C PHE A 344 -4.49 22.97 -6.11
N LYS A 345 -4.16 22.34 -4.99
CA LYS A 345 -2.91 22.59 -4.30
C LYS A 345 -2.33 21.28 -3.75
N LEU A 346 -1.14 20.93 -4.16
CA LEU A 346 -0.31 19.93 -3.47
C LEU A 346 0.22 20.54 -2.17
N VAL A 347 -0.15 19.96 -1.02
CA VAL A 347 0.21 20.54 0.29
C VAL A 347 1.45 19.89 0.87
N CYS A 348 1.45 18.57 0.97
CA CYS A 348 2.59 17.80 1.49
C CYS A 348 2.48 16.34 1.04
N CYS A 349 3.55 15.59 1.27
CA CYS A 349 3.63 14.17 0.92
C CYS A 349 4.00 13.34 2.16
N ALA A 350 3.28 12.25 2.38
CA ALA A 350 3.47 11.31 3.47
C ALA A 350 3.63 9.89 2.90
N PHE A 351 4.82 9.29 3.02
CA PHE A 351 5.11 7.95 2.47
C PHE A 351 4.64 7.77 1.01
N ASN A 352 4.98 8.74 0.16
CA ASN A 352 4.60 8.77 -1.26
C ASN A 352 3.10 8.95 -1.54
N SER A 353 2.30 9.29 -0.54
CA SER A 353 0.91 9.71 -0.69
C SER A 353 0.82 11.23 -0.57
N TRP A 354 0.33 11.88 -1.59
CA TRP A 354 0.19 13.32 -1.67
C TRP A 354 -1.13 13.79 -1.05
N ILE A 355 -1.04 14.81 -0.22
CA ILE A 355 -2.20 15.50 0.32
C ILE A 355 -2.51 16.69 -0.60
N ILE A 356 -3.69 16.66 -1.19
CA ILE A 356 -4.17 17.63 -2.18
C ILE A 356 -5.37 18.35 -1.59
N GLU A 357 -5.33 19.67 -1.58
CA GLU A 357 -6.51 20.48 -1.25
C GLU A 357 -7.17 21.02 -2.51
N LEU A 358 -8.49 20.83 -2.60
CA LEU A 358 -9.33 21.43 -3.63
C LEU A 358 -10.25 22.45 -2.99
N SER A 359 -10.45 23.59 -3.65
CA SER A 359 -11.35 24.66 -3.20
C SER A 359 -12.31 25.13 -4.31
N LYS A 360 -13.45 25.68 -3.88
CA LYS A 360 -14.45 26.29 -4.78
C LYS A 360 -14.04 27.69 -5.23
N ASN A 361 -13.17 28.33 -4.48
CA ASN A 361 -12.71 29.70 -4.73
C ASN A 361 -11.17 29.69 -4.78
N ILE A 362 -10.59 30.68 -5.48
CA ILE A 362 -9.13 30.92 -5.55
C ILE A 362 -8.65 31.58 -4.29
#